data_3c1885e1737ee1ddc4f2cf9312e255e4
#
_entry.id   3c1885e1737ee1ddc4f2cf9312e255e4
#
_cell.length_a   1.000
_cell.length_b   1.000
_cell.length_c   1.000
_cell.angle_alpha   90.00
_cell.angle_beta   90.00
_cell.angle_gamma   90.00
#
_symmetry.space_group_name_H-M   'P 1'
#
loop_
_entity.id
_entity.type
_entity.pdbx_description
1 polymer ?
#
loop_
_entity_poly.entity_id
_entity_poly.type
_entity_poly.pdbx_seq_one_letter_code
_entity_poly.pdbx_strand_id
1 'polypeptide(L)'
;MIDHLSVGVSDLERAARFYEAALAALGLSRLVTRPTTVGFGKAYPEFWINLRAGMTPVEPGSGTHICLRAKSIGDVDAFHAAALNAGGRSDGAPGLRPHDRVRYYAAFVTDPDGNRIEAVTFPSE
;
A
#
# COMPACT_ATOMS: atom_id res chain seq x y z
N MET A 1 9.62 -15.09 7.74
CA MET A 1 8.70 -14.16 8.43
C MET A 1 9.22 -12.72 8.29
N ILE A 2 8.42 -11.86 7.67
CA ILE A 2 8.80 -10.45 7.51
C ILE A 2 8.37 -9.68 8.74
N ASP A 3 9.28 -8.94 9.37
CA ASP A 3 8.97 -8.08 10.51
C ASP A 3 8.43 -6.74 10.05
N HIS A 4 9.15 -6.08 9.15
CA HIS A 4 8.76 -4.80 8.59
C HIS A 4 9.37 -4.65 7.20
N LEU A 5 8.89 -3.65 6.48
CA LEU A 5 9.41 -3.32 5.16
C LEU A 5 9.53 -1.80 5.02
N SER A 6 10.20 -1.33 3.99
CA SER A 6 10.27 0.08 3.69
C SER A 6 10.28 0.32 2.19
N VAL A 7 9.78 1.49 1.79
CA VAL A 7 9.85 1.96 0.41
C VAL A 7 10.44 3.37 0.39
N GLY A 8 11.15 3.70 -0.67
CA GLY A 8 11.66 5.04 -0.90
C GLY A 8 10.61 5.94 -1.49
N VAL A 9 10.58 7.20 -1.05
CA VAL A 9 9.65 8.21 -1.57
C VAL A 9 10.39 9.52 -1.79
N SER A 10 10.00 10.30 -2.80
CA SER A 10 10.70 11.53 -3.13
C SER A 10 10.22 12.74 -2.35
N ASP A 11 9.03 12.67 -1.78
CA ASP A 11 8.39 13.73 -0.99
C ASP A 11 7.71 13.08 0.20
N LEU A 12 8.29 13.26 1.39
CA LEU A 12 7.84 12.54 2.57
C LEU A 12 6.42 12.93 2.98
N GLU A 13 6.07 14.22 2.94
CA GLU A 13 4.76 14.68 3.36
C GLU A 13 3.66 14.21 2.42
N ARG A 14 3.91 14.27 1.12
CA ARG A 14 2.97 13.76 0.11
C ARG A 14 2.77 12.26 0.27
N ALA A 15 3.84 11.51 0.43
CA ALA A 15 3.76 10.05 0.62
C ALA A 15 3.07 9.71 1.94
N ALA A 16 3.34 10.45 3.01
CA ALA A 16 2.70 10.21 4.30
C ALA A 16 1.18 10.37 4.22
N ARG A 17 0.70 11.42 3.52
CA ARG A 17 -0.74 11.60 3.30
C ARG A 17 -1.34 10.45 2.51
N PHE A 18 -0.64 9.99 1.46
CA PHE A 18 -1.09 8.85 0.66
C PHE A 18 -1.22 7.59 1.51
N TYR A 19 -0.16 7.21 2.21
CA TYR A 19 -0.16 5.98 2.99
C TYR A 19 -1.07 6.05 4.21
N GLU A 20 -1.20 7.22 4.83
CA GLU A 20 -2.15 7.39 5.94
C GLU A 20 -3.57 7.06 5.48
N ALA A 21 -3.97 7.55 4.32
CA ALA A 21 -5.30 7.30 3.77
C ALA A 21 -5.47 5.84 3.33
N ALA A 22 -4.54 5.34 2.52
CA ALA A 22 -4.64 3.98 1.96
C ALA A 22 -4.54 2.91 3.03
N LEU A 23 -3.58 3.02 3.95
CA LEU A 23 -3.34 2.02 4.99
C LEU A 23 -4.40 2.05 6.10
N ALA A 24 -5.07 3.19 6.32
CA ALA A 24 -6.18 3.26 7.27
C ALA A 24 -7.29 2.29 6.89
N ALA A 25 -7.54 2.10 5.61
CA ALA A 25 -8.53 1.12 5.13
C ALA A 25 -8.17 -0.31 5.52
N LEU A 26 -6.90 -0.58 5.75
CA LEU A 26 -6.40 -1.90 6.16
C LEU A 26 -6.18 -1.99 7.67
N GLY A 27 -6.57 -0.97 8.43
CA GLY A 27 -6.43 -0.94 9.89
C GLY A 27 -5.05 -0.53 10.38
N LEU A 28 -4.21 0.04 9.54
CA LEU A 28 -2.89 0.54 9.94
C LEU A 28 -2.94 2.06 10.11
N SER A 29 -2.22 2.56 11.10
CA SER A 29 -2.16 3.99 11.38
C SER A 29 -0.72 4.47 11.46
N ARG A 30 -0.54 5.79 11.36
CA ARG A 30 0.77 6.41 11.51
C ARG A 30 1.17 6.31 12.99
N LEU A 31 2.28 5.63 13.27
CA LEU A 31 2.77 5.42 14.63
C LEU A 31 4.05 6.20 14.93
N VAL A 32 4.90 6.44 13.92
CA VAL A 32 6.18 7.11 14.09
C VAL A 32 6.34 8.15 13.00
N THR A 33 6.71 9.37 13.39
CA THR A 33 7.03 10.46 12.47
C THR A 33 8.39 11.02 12.84
N ARG A 34 9.33 10.99 11.89
CA ARG A 34 10.68 11.52 12.03
C ARG A 34 11.00 12.41 10.82
N PRO A 35 12.08 13.20 10.84
CA PRO A 35 12.37 14.13 9.74
C PRO A 35 12.48 13.48 8.35
N THR A 36 12.96 12.24 8.25
CA THR A 36 13.18 11.59 6.96
C THR A 36 12.47 10.24 6.83
N THR A 37 11.66 9.84 7.81
CA THR A 37 10.98 8.54 7.77
C THR A 37 9.68 8.58 8.56
N VAL A 38 8.69 7.82 8.08
CA VAL A 38 7.40 7.66 8.76
C VAL A 38 7.08 6.18 8.79
N GLY A 39 6.58 5.69 9.94
CA GLY A 39 6.23 4.30 10.14
C GLY A 39 4.75 4.13 10.44
N PHE A 40 4.14 3.13 9.81
CA PHE A 40 2.73 2.78 9.94
C PHE A 40 2.59 1.34 10.44
N GLY A 41 1.58 1.09 11.24
CA GLY A 41 1.33 -0.26 11.76
C GLY A 41 0.13 -0.29 12.67
N LYS A 42 -0.10 -1.44 13.31
CA LYS A 42 -1.12 -1.59 14.35
C LYS A 42 -0.53 -1.36 15.74
N ALA A 43 0.27 -2.32 16.20
CA ALA A 43 0.89 -2.25 17.52
C ALA A 43 2.30 -1.66 17.45
N TYR A 44 3.00 -1.89 16.34
CA TYR A 44 4.33 -1.34 16.10
C TYR A 44 4.48 -1.08 14.60
N PRO A 45 5.49 -0.27 14.18
CA PRO A 45 5.64 0.07 12.77
C PRO A 45 6.06 -1.14 11.94
N GLU A 46 5.28 -1.44 10.92
CA GLU A 46 5.49 -2.56 10.01
C GLU A 46 5.78 -2.10 8.60
N PHE A 47 5.28 -0.93 8.23
CA PHE A 47 5.42 -0.34 6.90
C PHE A 47 6.05 1.04 7.04
N TRP A 48 7.26 1.21 6.48
CA TRP A 48 8.01 2.45 6.57
C TRP A 48 8.12 3.12 5.22
N ILE A 49 8.05 4.45 5.22
CA ILE A 49 8.43 5.25 4.06
C ILE A 49 9.67 6.05 4.42
N ASN A 50 10.65 6.05 3.52
CA ASN A 50 11.93 6.72 3.73
C ASN A 50 12.14 7.77 2.64
N LEU A 51 12.44 9.00 3.06
CA LEU A 51 12.73 10.07 2.11
C LEU A 51 13.99 9.76 1.31
N ARG A 52 13.86 9.80 -0.01
CA ARG A 52 14.97 9.69 -0.97
C ARG A 52 14.83 10.85 -1.94
N ALA A 53 15.28 12.03 -1.51
CA ALA A 53 15.16 13.24 -2.30
C ALA A 53 15.84 13.05 -3.66
N GLY A 54 15.15 13.46 -4.73
CA GLY A 54 15.69 13.37 -6.07
C GLY A 54 15.67 11.97 -6.70
N MET A 55 15.06 10.98 -6.03
CA MET A 55 14.93 9.64 -6.64
C MET A 55 14.10 9.71 -7.93
N THR A 56 14.45 8.88 -8.90
CA THR A 56 13.63 8.70 -10.09
C THR A 56 12.40 7.85 -9.75
N PRO A 57 11.27 8.04 -10.45
CA PRO A 57 10.10 7.17 -10.26
C PRO A 57 10.46 5.70 -10.44
N VAL A 58 9.77 4.84 -9.68
CA VAL A 58 9.94 3.39 -9.80
C VAL A 58 9.48 2.93 -11.17
N GLU A 59 10.33 2.17 -11.87
CA GLU A 59 10.02 1.65 -13.19
C GLU A 59 8.87 0.64 -13.12
N PRO A 60 7.86 0.73 -14.00
CA PRO A 60 6.75 -0.23 -14.01
C PRO A 60 7.19 -1.68 -14.13
N GLY A 61 8.29 -1.93 -14.83
CA GLY A 61 8.83 -3.28 -15.03
C GLY A 61 9.78 -3.76 -13.96
N SER A 62 9.90 -3.06 -12.81
CA SER A 62 10.87 -3.43 -11.77
C SER A 62 10.64 -4.82 -11.17
N GLY A 63 9.40 -5.31 -11.23
CA GLY A 63 9.04 -6.62 -10.66
C GLY A 63 8.79 -6.60 -9.16
N THR A 64 8.91 -5.44 -8.52
CA THR A 64 8.70 -5.31 -7.07
C THR A 64 7.28 -4.86 -6.78
N HIS A 65 6.58 -5.56 -5.90
CA HIS A 65 5.35 -5.06 -5.31
C HIS A 65 5.18 -5.61 -3.90
N ILE A 66 4.35 -4.94 -3.10
CA ILE A 66 4.06 -5.31 -1.73
C ILE A 66 2.59 -5.65 -1.65
N CYS A 67 2.27 -6.83 -1.16
CA CYS A 67 0.89 -7.28 -0.98
C CYS A 67 0.55 -7.30 0.51
N LEU A 68 -0.51 -6.58 0.88
CA LEU A 68 -0.97 -6.47 2.25
C LEU A 68 -2.31 -7.18 2.41
N ARG A 69 -2.49 -7.87 3.53
CA ARG A 69 -3.73 -8.57 3.81
C ARG A 69 -4.82 -7.61 4.29
N ALA A 70 -5.98 -7.65 3.65
CA ALA A 70 -7.20 -6.99 4.11
C ALA A 70 -8.11 -8.00 4.79
N LYS A 71 -9.01 -7.53 5.66
CA LYS A 71 -9.94 -8.40 6.40
C LYS A 71 -11.18 -8.75 5.59
N SER A 72 -11.54 -7.91 4.61
CA SER A 72 -12.80 -8.07 3.88
C SER A 72 -12.71 -7.48 2.49
N ILE A 73 -13.66 -7.86 1.64
CA ILE A 73 -13.85 -7.24 0.32
C ILE A 73 -14.02 -5.71 0.47
N GLY A 74 -14.82 -5.28 1.45
CA GLY A 74 -15.04 -3.86 1.69
C GLY A 74 -13.74 -3.10 2.01
N ASP A 75 -12.82 -3.72 2.73
CA ASP A 75 -11.53 -3.10 3.05
C ASP A 75 -10.64 -3.00 1.81
N VAL A 76 -10.66 -3.99 0.93
CA VAL A 76 -9.93 -3.91 -0.35
C VAL A 76 -10.48 -2.79 -1.22
N ASP A 77 -11.81 -2.68 -1.32
CA ASP A 77 -12.46 -1.61 -2.08
C ASP A 77 -12.10 -0.23 -1.50
N ALA A 78 -12.17 -0.10 -0.18
CA ALA A 78 -11.84 1.15 0.51
C ALA A 78 -10.38 1.56 0.34
N PHE A 79 -9.47 0.57 0.39
CA PHE A 79 -8.04 0.80 0.14
C PHE A 79 -7.82 1.42 -1.25
N HIS A 80 -8.41 0.84 -2.28
CA HIS A 80 -8.25 1.32 -3.65
C HIS A 80 -8.81 2.73 -3.79
N ALA A 81 -10.03 2.97 -3.30
CA ALA A 81 -10.66 4.28 -3.39
C ALA A 81 -9.85 5.35 -2.65
N ALA A 82 -9.39 5.06 -1.43
CA ALA A 82 -8.60 5.99 -0.63
C ALA A 82 -7.26 6.31 -1.29
N ALA A 83 -6.60 5.30 -1.86
CA ALA A 83 -5.33 5.46 -2.54
C ALA A 83 -5.47 6.40 -3.76
N LEU A 84 -6.49 6.20 -4.57
CA LEU A 84 -6.72 7.06 -5.74
C LEU A 84 -7.06 8.49 -5.31
N ASN A 85 -7.88 8.64 -4.29
CA ASN A 85 -8.25 9.95 -3.77
C ASN A 85 -7.05 10.71 -3.18
N ALA A 86 -6.05 9.99 -2.69
CA ALA A 86 -4.86 10.58 -2.05
C ALA A 86 -3.67 10.73 -3.00
N GLY A 87 -3.87 10.63 -4.31
CA GLY A 87 -2.84 10.91 -5.31
C GLY A 87 -2.16 9.70 -5.93
N GLY A 88 -2.58 8.50 -5.58
CA GLY A 88 -2.12 7.28 -6.22
C GLY A 88 -2.83 7.00 -7.53
N ARG A 89 -2.41 5.95 -8.21
CA ARG A 89 -3.01 5.50 -9.47
C ARG A 89 -3.46 4.06 -9.35
N SER A 90 -4.53 3.70 -10.07
CA SER A 90 -4.95 2.31 -10.16
C SER A 90 -3.96 1.51 -11.01
N ASP A 91 -3.57 0.35 -10.50
CA ASP A 91 -2.78 -0.65 -11.22
C ASP A 91 -3.59 -1.96 -11.32
N GLY A 92 -4.85 -1.92 -11.00
CA GLY A 92 -5.81 -3.02 -11.05
C GLY A 92 -6.99 -2.76 -10.14
N ALA A 93 -8.18 -2.56 -10.70
CA ALA A 93 -9.40 -2.29 -9.94
C ALA A 93 -9.74 -3.46 -9.00
N PRO A 94 -10.47 -3.19 -7.89
CA PRO A 94 -10.89 -4.26 -6.99
C PRO A 94 -11.72 -5.32 -7.72
N GLY A 95 -11.41 -6.57 -7.46
CA GLY A 95 -12.13 -7.70 -8.07
C GLY A 95 -11.44 -9.02 -7.83
N LEU A 96 -12.13 -10.08 -8.22
CA LEU A 96 -11.59 -11.43 -8.18
C LEU A 96 -10.50 -11.58 -9.25
N ARG A 97 -9.44 -12.29 -8.89
CA ARG A 97 -8.36 -12.67 -9.80
C ARG A 97 -8.37 -14.20 -9.99
N PRO A 98 -7.99 -14.68 -11.17
CA PRO A 98 -7.90 -16.12 -11.38
C PRO A 98 -6.96 -16.79 -10.39
N HIS A 99 -7.43 -17.83 -9.74
CA HIS A 99 -6.63 -18.61 -8.80
C HIS A 99 -7.25 -20.01 -8.69
N ASP A 100 -6.43 -21.05 -8.64
CA ASP A 100 -6.87 -22.44 -8.70
C ASP A 100 -7.23 -23.04 -7.33
N ARG A 101 -6.92 -22.34 -6.23
CA ARG A 101 -7.13 -22.91 -4.88
C ARG A 101 -8.05 -22.07 -3.99
N VAL A 102 -8.07 -20.76 -4.17
CA VAL A 102 -8.81 -19.86 -3.30
C VAL A 102 -9.51 -18.79 -4.14
N ARG A 103 -10.51 -18.17 -3.55
CA ARG A 103 -11.06 -16.95 -4.10
C ARG A 103 -10.11 -15.82 -3.73
N TYR A 104 -9.52 -15.21 -4.73
CA TYR A 104 -8.50 -14.19 -4.57
C TYR A 104 -9.08 -12.84 -4.98
N TYR A 105 -9.44 -12.01 -3.99
CA TYR A 105 -10.02 -10.69 -4.24
C TYR A 105 -8.97 -9.63 -3.92
N ALA A 106 -8.59 -8.84 -4.90
CA ALA A 106 -7.48 -7.91 -4.75
C ALA A 106 -7.69 -6.61 -5.50
N ALA A 107 -6.94 -5.60 -5.10
CA ALA A 107 -6.80 -4.33 -5.81
C ALA A 107 -5.34 -3.91 -5.79
N PHE A 108 -4.92 -3.21 -6.83
CA PHE A 108 -3.53 -2.81 -7.03
C PHE A 108 -3.48 -1.31 -7.26
N VAL A 109 -2.54 -0.63 -6.62
CA VAL A 109 -2.30 0.80 -6.81
C VAL A 109 -0.80 1.07 -6.92
N THR A 110 -0.46 2.24 -7.45
CA THR A 110 0.89 2.79 -7.29
C THR A 110 0.80 4.04 -6.43
N ASP A 111 1.81 4.23 -5.58
CA ASP A 111 1.93 5.48 -4.84
C ASP A 111 2.44 6.60 -5.77
N PRO A 112 2.53 7.86 -5.31
CA PRO A 112 2.99 8.96 -6.17
C PRO A 112 4.38 8.77 -6.80
N ASP A 113 5.21 7.91 -6.23
CA ASP A 113 6.55 7.61 -6.74
C ASP A 113 6.61 6.34 -7.58
N GLY A 114 5.48 5.65 -7.76
CA GLY A 114 5.39 4.44 -8.55
C GLY A 114 5.62 3.15 -7.78
N ASN A 115 5.73 3.20 -6.45
CA ASN A 115 5.79 1.96 -5.66
C ASN A 115 4.46 1.23 -5.78
N ARG A 116 4.51 -0.09 -6.02
CA ARG A 116 3.33 -0.91 -6.30
C ARG A 116 2.85 -1.60 -5.05
N ILE A 117 1.61 -1.34 -4.69
CA ILE A 117 1.00 -1.87 -3.46
C ILE A 117 -0.28 -2.60 -3.82
N GLU A 118 -0.44 -3.80 -3.29
CA GLU A 118 -1.63 -4.63 -3.47
C GLU A 118 -2.31 -4.82 -2.11
N ALA A 119 -3.64 -4.84 -2.10
CA ALA A 119 -4.41 -5.32 -0.97
C ALA A 119 -5.18 -6.56 -1.40
N VAL A 120 -5.19 -7.60 -0.56
CA VAL A 120 -5.82 -8.87 -0.89
C VAL A 120 -6.63 -9.42 0.27
N THR A 121 -7.75 -10.05 -0.05
CA THR A 121 -8.51 -10.86 0.90
C THR A 121 -8.95 -12.15 0.20
N PHE A 122 -9.23 -13.17 1.01
CA PHE A 122 -9.64 -14.48 0.50
C PHE A 122 -11.06 -14.76 1.02
N PRO A 123 -12.09 -14.24 0.33
CA PRO A 123 -13.47 -14.44 0.82
C PRO A 123 -13.86 -15.91 0.71
N SER A 124 -14.66 -16.36 1.69
CA SER A 124 -15.26 -17.70 1.65
C SER A 124 -16.38 -17.73 0.61
N GLU A 125 -16.69 -18.91 0.17
CA GLU A 125 -17.75 -19.14 -0.79
C GLU A 125 -19.15 -19.06 -0.18
#